data_e4ab2b218764c56bc1dc282f5d413b4a
#
_entry.id   e4ab2b218764c56bc1dc282f5d413b4a
#
_cell.length_a   1.000
_cell.length_b   1.000
_cell.length_c   1.000
_cell.angle_alpha   90.00
_cell.angle_beta   90.00
_cell.angle_gamma   90.00
#
_symmetry.space_group_name_H-M   'P 1'
#
loop_
_entity.id
_entity.type
_entity.pdbx_description
1 polymer ?
#
loop_
_entity_poly.entity_id
_entity_poly.type
_entity_poly.pdbx_seq_one_letter_code
_entity_poly.pdbx_strand_id
1 'polypeptide(L)'
;MSKTAVSAAHPFDEAIALVPMATTVHEHGRESTRHWQGRTHPAYANMVGPFGGITAAQALQAVMQHPERLGEPISFTVNFAAALSDGDFRVETRPVRTNRSTQHWVVSLSQTDPAGVESVVLTATAVTAARRTTWSAADAVMPAVPAP
;
A
#
# COMPACT_ATOMS: atom_id res chain seq x y z
N MET A 1 -33.84 8.64 23.99
CA MET A 1 -32.92 9.17 22.96
C MET A 1 -31.60 8.40 23.08
N SER A 2 -31.42 7.40 22.25
CA SER A 2 -30.23 6.54 22.26
C SER A 2 -29.11 7.27 21.51
N LYS A 3 -28.03 7.66 22.21
CA LYS A 3 -26.80 8.15 21.58
C LYS A 3 -26.13 6.96 20.92
N THR A 4 -26.22 6.87 19.60
CA THR A 4 -25.38 5.98 18.81
C THR A 4 -23.92 6.44 19.00
N ALA A 5 -23.14 5.67 19.75
CA ALA A 5 -21.71 5.92 19.88
C ALA A 5 -21.11 5.71 18.48
N VAL A 6 -20.61 6.77 17.87
CA VAL A 6 -19.77 6.67 16.69
C VAL A 6 -18.51 5.93 17.15
N SER A 7 -18.34 4.68 16.69
CA SER A 7 -17.11 3.94 16.93
C SER A 7 -15.96 4.75 16.34
N ALA A 8 -14.98 5.13 17.18
CA ALA A 8 -13.76 5.76 16.70
C ALA A 8 -13.09 4.81 15.69
N ALA A 9 -12.63 5.34 14.56
CA ALA A 9 -11.92 4.57 13.57
C ALA A 9 -10.67 3.94 14.22
N HIS A 10 -10.30 2.74 13.79
CA HIS A 10 -9.10 2.10 14.31
C HIS A 10 -7.86 2.88 13.81
N PRO A 11 -6.83 3.13 14.65
CA PRO A 11 -5.63 3.88 14.24
C PRO A 11 -4.96 3.36 12.96
N PHE A 12 -5.10 2.06 12.66
CA PHE A 12 -4.62 1.48 11.41
C PHE A 12 -5.37 2.02 10.20
N ASP A 13 -6.69 2.11 10.27
CA ASP A 13 -7.51 2.60 9.15
C ASP A 13 -7.22 4.09 8.88
N GLU A 14 -6.98 4.87 9.94
CA GLU A 14 -6.56 6.27 9.81
C GLU A 14 -5.16 6.37 9.20
N ALA A 15 -4.23 5.53 9.65
CA ALA A 15 -2.85 5.57 9.20
C ALA A 15 -2.67 5.15 7.73
N ILE A 16 -3.47 4.21 7.21
CA ILE A 16 -3.40 3.78 5.81
C ILE A 16 -4.26 4.62 4.87
N ALA A 17 -4.99 5.62 5.38
CA ALA A 17 -5.82 6.48 4.55
C ALA A 17 -4.96 7.26 3.54
N LEU A 18 -5.35 7.19 2.27
CA LEU A 18 -4.70 7.89 1.18
C LEU A 18 -5.73 8.74 0.44
N VAL A 19 -5.33 9.96 0.10
CA VAL A 19 -6.17 10.89 -0.68
C VAL A 19 -5.70 10.87 -2.13
N PRO A 20 -6.58 10.62 -3.10
CA PRO A 20 -6.20 10.64 -4.51
C PRO A 20 -5.80 12.06 -4.94
N MET A 21 -4.71 12.13 -5.69
CA MET A 21 -4.22 13.35 -6.32
C MET A 21 -4.57 13.37 -7.81
N ALA A 22 -4.28 14.47 -8.49
CA ALA A 22 -4.48 14.58 -9.93
C ALA A 22 -3.74 13.46 -10.69
N THR A 23 -4.41 12.87 -11.67
CA THR A 23 -3.88 11.77 -12.46
C THR A 23 -3.13 12.30 -13.67
N THR A 24 -1.94 11.81 -13.93
CA THR A 24 -1.26 12.00 -15.21
C THR A 24 -1.64 10.85 -16.14
N VAL A 25 -2.41 11.17 -17.19
CA VAL A 25 -2.73 10.19 -18.24
C VAL A 25 -1.65 10.29 -19.31
N HIS A 26 -0.94 9.21 -19.58
CA HIS A 26 0.00 9.14 -20.70
C HIS A 26 -0.76 9.03 -22.02
N GLU A 27 -0.39 9.82 -23.04
CA GLU A 27 -1.05 9.96 -24.34
C GLU A 27 -1.22 8.66 -25.17
N HIS A 28 -0.65 7.55 -24.74
CA HIS A 28 -0.68 6.29 -25.48
C HIS A 28 -1.67 5.25 -24.96
N GLY A 29 -2.67 5.65 -24.17
CA GLY A 29 -3.79 4.77 -23.77
C GLY A 29 -3.38 3.56 -22.93
N ARG A 30 -2.17 3.56 -22.36
CA ARG A 30 -1.67 2.51 -21.50
C ARG A 30 -1.58 3.00 -20.06
N GLU A 31 -2.29 2.27 -19.21
CA GLU A 31 -2.14 2.16 -17.76
C GLU A 31 -1.83 3.49 -17.04
N SER A 32 -2.83 4.04 -16.37
CA SER A 32 -2.74 5.34 -15.72
C SER A 32 -1.83 5.27 -14.47
N THR A 33 -0.80 6.10 -14.45
CA THR A 33 -0.09 6.39 -13.19
C THR A 33 -1.04 7.14 -12.26
N ARG A 34 -1.19 6.66 -11.02
CA ARG A 34 -1.97 7.32 -9.98
C ARG A 34 -1.06 7.84 -8.89
N HIS A 35 -1.43 9.02 -8.40
CA HIS A 35 -0.76 9.67 -7.29
C HIS A 35 -1.72 9.77 -6.11
N TRP A 36 -1.17 9.56 -4.93
CA TRP A 36 -1.87 9.59 -3.66
C TRP A 36 -1.09 10.43 -2.68
N GLN A 37 -1.79 11.19 -1.87
CA GLN A 37 -1.21 11.84 -0.70
C GLN A 37 -1.52 11.02 0.53
N GLY A 38 -0.51 10.74 1.34
CA GLY A 38 -0.61 10.13 2.65
C GLY A 38 0.09 10.99 3.69
N ARG A 39 -0.06 10.57 4.95
CA ARG A 39 0.59 11.21 6.09
C ARG A 39 1.06 10.16 7.09
N THR A 40 2.17 10.43 7.75
CA THR A 40 2.60 9.62 8.90
C THR A 40 1.59 9.74 10.04
N HIS A 41 1.46 8.67 10.84
CA HIS A 41 0.49 8.64 11.93
C HIS A 41 1.19 8.43 13.28
N PRO A 42 0.90 9.25 14.32
CA PRO A 42 1.63 9.21 15.59
C PRO A 42 1.53 7.87 16.32
N ALA A 43 0.44 7.11 16.16
CA ALA A 43 0.32 5.76 16.75
C ALA A 43 1.32 4.75 16.21
N TYR A 44 1.98 5.05 15.09
CA TYR A 44 3.01 4.21 14.45
C TYR A 44 4.39 4.90 14.42
N ALA A 45 4.56 5.97 15.19
CA ALA A 45 5.85 6.62 15.34
C ALA A 45 6.85 5.69 16.04
N ASN A 46 8.11 5.74 15.61
CA ASN A 46 9.24 5.06 16.22
C ASN A 46 10.37 6.07 16.45
N MET A 47 11.51 5.66 17.01
CA MET A 47 12.61 6.56 17.34
C MET A 47 13.20 7.34 16.16
N VAL A 48 13.09 6.82 14.94
CA VAL A 48 13.73 7.39 13.73
C VAL A 48 12.70 7.70 12.62
N GLY A 49 11.41 7.66 12.93
CA GLY A 49 10.33 7.84 11.95
C GLY A 49 9.23 6.81 12.15
N PRO A 50 8.30 6.65 11.21
CA PRO A 50 7.24 5.66 11.31
C PRO A 50 7.78 4.25 11.24
N PHE A 51 7.09 3.32 11.89
CA PHE A 51 7.37 1.89 11.77
C PHE A 51 7.26 1.45 10.30
N GLY A 52 8.29 0.75 9.79
CA GLY A 52 8.35 0.37 8.37
C GLY A 52 7.16 -0.44 7.87
N GLY A 53 6.52 -1.23 8.76
CA GLY A 53 5.32 -2.00 8.42
C GLY A 53 4.13 -1.13 8.04
N ILE A 54 3.91 0.02 8.70
CA ILE A 54 2.84 0.94 8.31
C ILE A 54 3.14 1.62 6.97
N THR A 55 4.40 2.00 6.72
CA THR A 55 4.81 2.58 5.45
C THR A 55 4.64 1.60 4.29
N ALA A 56 4.97 0.33 4.52
CA ALA A 56 4.71 -0.75 3.57
C ALA A 56 3.20 -0.95 3.32
N ALA A 57 2.37 -0.91 4.37
CA ALA A 57 0.92 -1.00 4.25
C ALA A 57 0.33 0.17 3.45
N GLN A 58 0.82 1.40 3.66
CA GLN A 58 0.43 2.58 2.89
C GLN A 58 0.79 2.44 1.40
N ALA A 59 1.98 1.92 1.08
CA ALA A 59 2.38 1.66 -0.29
C ALA A 59 1.51 0.59 -0.96
N LEU A 60 1.16 -0.48 -0.25
CA LEU A 60 0.23 -1.50 -0.74
C LEU A 60 -1.20 -0.94 -0.88
N GLN A 61 -1.65 -0.11 0.05
CA GLN A 61 -2.97 0.51 0.02
C GLN A 61 -3.18 1.34 -1.26
N ALA A 62 -2.14 2.01 -1.75
CA ALA A 62 -2.20 2.74 -3.01
C ALA A 62 -2.47 1.82 -4.22
N VAL A 63 -1.94 0.59 -4.21
CA VAL A 63 -2.29 -0.44 -5.20
C VAL A 63 -3.72 -0.93 -4.99
N MET A 64 -4.13 -1.16 -3.73
CA MET A 64 -5.47 -1.67 -3.40
C MET A 64 -6.58 -0.69 -3.79
N GLN A 65 -6.32 0.61 -3.71
CA GLN A 65 -7.27 1.66 -4.11
C GLN A 65 -7.21 2.01 -5.61
N HIS A 66 -6.26 1.44 -6.36
CA HIS A 66 -6.14 1.78 -7.77
C HIS A 66 -7.35 1.29 -8.57
N PRO A 67 -8.03 2.16 -9.38
CA PRO A 67 -9.28 1.80 -10.06
C PRO A 67 -9.12 0.67 -11.10
N GLU A 68 -7.91 0.49 -11.64
CA GLU A 68 -7.62 -0.57 -12.62
C GLU A 68 -7.12 -1.86 -11.96
N ARG A 69 -7.17 -1.97 -10.62
CA ARG A 69 -6.67 -3.16 -9.92
C ARG A 69 -7.41 -4.43 -10.31
N LEU A 70 -6.66 -5.44 -10.70
CA LEU A 70 -7.14 -6.78 -10.98
C LEU A 70 -6.85 -7.72 -9.80
N GLY A 71 -7.89 -8.18 -9.12
CA GLY A 71 -7.79 -9.21 -8.08
C GLY A 71 -7.13 -8.74 -6.79
N GLU A 72 -6.56 -9.69 -6.04
CA GLU A 72 -5.99 -9.50 -4.70
C GLU A 72 -4.46 -9.63 -4.72
N PRO A 73 -3.74 -9.03 -3.76
CA PRO A 73 -2.29 -9.12 -3.71
C PRO A 73 -1.85 -10.55 -3.40
N ILE A 74 -0.87 -11.04 -4.18
CA ILE A 74 -0.24 -12.35 -3.98
C ILE A 74 1.25 -12.25 -3.72
N SER A 75 1.86 -11.10 -4.04
CA SER A 75 3.27 -10.82 -3.75
C SER A 75 3.45 -9.33 -3.54
N PHE A 76 4.30 -8.98 -2.58
CA PHE A 76 4.67 -7.61 -2.30
C PHE A 76 6.11 -7.56 -1.77
N THR A 77 6.95 -6.81 -2.45
CA THR A 77 8.37 -6.61 -2.08
C THR A 77 8.63 -5.13 -1.89
N VAL A 78 9.23 -4.77 -0.77
CA VAL A 78 9.49 -3.39 -0.37
C VAL A 78 10.98 -3.17 -0.16
N ASN A 79 11.50 -2.06 -0.68
CA ASN A 79 12.85 -1.58 -0.45
C ASN A 79 12.77 -0.22 0.24
N PHE A 80 13.25 -0.14 1.47
CA PHE A 80 13.38 1.12 2.20
C PHE A 80 14.69 1.78 1.78
N ALA A 81 14.58 2.86 1.01
CA ALA A 81 15.74 3.56 0.43
C ALA A 81 16.28 4.65 1.37
N ALA A 82 15.40 5.28 2.15
CA ALA A 82 15.74 6.31 3.13
C ALA A 82 14.74 6.31 4.29
N ALA A 83 15.07 7.03 5.37
CA ALA A 83 14.14 7.26 6.46
C ALA A 83 13.01 8.19 6.00
N LEU A 84 11.78 7.85 6.37
CA LEU A 84 10.61 8.73 6.22
C LEU A 84 10.51 9.62 7.46
N SER A 85 10.51 10.93 7.27
CA SER A 85 10.27 11.89 8.34
C SER A 85 8.79 12.01 8.68
N ASP A 86 8.48 12.55 9.85
CA ASP A 86 7.08 12.83 10.20
C ASP A 86 6.50 13.90 9.26
N GLY A 87 5.26 13.67 8.80
CA GLY A 87 4.56 14.58 7.90
C GLY A 87 3.91 13.92 6.69
N ASP A 88 3.65 14.73 5.69
CA ASP A 88 3.01 14.31 4.45
C ASP A 88 4.02 13.63 3.50
N PHE A 89 3.52 12.72 2.68
CA PHE A 89 4.28 12.05 1.63
C PHE A 89 3.38 11.78 0.41
N ARG A 90 4.01 11.51 -0.72
CA ARG A 90 3.31 11.13 -1.95
C ARG A 90 3.60 9.67 -2.29
N VAL A 91 2.57 8.96 -2.72
CA VAL A 91 2.72 7.61 -3.29
C VAL A 91 2.34 7.66 -4.76
N GLU A 92 3.19 7.12 -5.59
CA GLU A 92 2.93 6.88 -7.00
C GLU A 92 2.74 5.38 -7.23
N THR A 93 1.68 5.01 -7.95
CA THR A 93 1.41 3.63 -8.35
C THR A 93 1.19 3.55 -9.85
N ARG A 94 1.79 2.54 -10.46
CA ARG A 94 1.63 2.27 -11.89
C ARG A 94 1.59 0.77 -12.15
N PRO A 95 0.53 0.27 -12.81
CA PRO A 95 0.56 -1.08 -13.36
C PRO A 95 1.56 -1.12 -14.52
N VAL A 96 2.51 -2.03 -14.50
CA VAL A 96 3.52 -2.18 -15.56
C VAL A 96 3.13 -3.26 -16.57
N ARG A 97 2.29 -4.20 -16.14
CA ARG A 97 1.77 -5.26 -16.99
C ARG A 97 0.46 -5.80 -16.44
N THR A 98 -0.57 -5.81 -17.26
CA THR A 98 -1.84 -6.50 -16.99
C THR A 98 -1.97 -7.69 -17.92
N ASN A 99 -2.07 -8.88 -17.34
CA ASN A 99 -2.34 -10.13 -18.02
C ASN A 99 -3.80 -10.55 -17.75
N ARG A 100 -4.21 -11.69 -18.32
CA ARG A 100 -5.57 -12.21 -18.13
C ARG A 100 -5.97 -12.42 -16.66
N SER A 101 -5.04 -12.79 -15.79
CA SER A 101 -5.32 -13.15 -14.38
C SER A 101 -4.31 -12.60 -13.39
N THR A 102 -3.28 -11.91 -13.83
CA THR A 102 -2.25 -11.30 -12.98
C THR A 102 -1.95 -9.89 -13.44
N GLN A 103 -1.60 -9.03 -12.50
CA GLN A 103 -1.20 -7.66 -12.79
C GLN A 103 0.03 -7.32 -11.95
N HIS A 104 1.02 -6.70 -12.59
CA HIS A 104 2.29 -6.34 -12.00
C HIS A 104 2.36 -4.84 -11.78
N TRP A 105 2.85 -4.42 -10.62
CA TRP A 105 2.85 -3.04 -10.16
C TRP A 105 4.24 -2.56 -9.78
N VAL A 106 4.48 -1.29 -10.01
CA VAL A 106 5.58 -0.53 -9.40
C VAL A 106 4.98 0.57 -8.55
N VAL A 107 5.56 0.75 -7.37
CA VAL A 107 5.16 1.76 -6.40
C VAL A 107 6.40 2.52 -5.97
N SER A 108 6.29 3.84 -5.87
CA SER A 108 7.29 4.67 -5.20
C SER A 108 6.62 5.58 -4.17
N LEU A 109 7.26 5.76 -3.02
CA LEU A 109 6.86 6.72 -2.01
C LEU A 109 7.96 7.76 -1.89
N SER A 110 7.58 9.01 -1.99
CA SER A 110 8.48 10.15 -1.92
C SER A 110 8.02 11.16 -0.88
N GLN A 111 8.97 11.89 -0.33
CA GLN A 111 8.74 12.98 0.60
C GLN A 111 9.52 14.21 0.18
N THR A 112 8.92 15.38 0.38
CA THR A 112 9.56 16.67 0.12
C THR A 112 10.12 17.19 1.44
N ASP A 113 11.40 17.54 1.43
CA ASP A 113 12.08 18.12 2.58
C ASP A 113 11.71 19.60 2.79
N PRO A 114 12.12 20.23 3.90
CA PRO A 114 11.87 21.65 4.16
C PRO A 114 12.50 22.61 3.13
N ALA A 115 13.51 22.16 2.37
CA ALA A 115 14.13 22.92 1.28
C ALA A 115 13.36 22.80 -0.04
N GLY A 116 12.28 21.99 -0.08
CA GLY A 116 11.46 21.77 -1.26
C GLY A 116 12.01 20.67 -2.19
N VAL A 117 13.00 19.89 -1.75
CA VAL A 117 13.58 18.81 -2.56
C VAL A 117 12.79 17.52 -2.30
N GLU A 118 12.20 16.98 -3.36
CA GLU A 118 11.51 15.68 -3.31
C GLU A 118 12.52 14.54 -3.47
N SER A 119 12.44 13.55 -2.61
CA SER A 119 13.26 12.34 -2.66
C SER A 119 12.44 11.07 -2.44
N VAL A 120 12.82 10.00 -3.14
CA VAL A 120 12.19 8.68 -2.97
C VAL A 120 12.75 8.05 -1.70
N VAL A 121 11.85 7.68 -0.78
CA VAL A 121 12.21 7.04 0.50
C VAL A 121 11.86 5.54 0.51
N LEU A 122 10.97 5.10 -0.40
CA LEU A 122 10.59 3.70 -0.53
C LEU A 122 10.26 3.38 -1.99
N THR A 123 10.70 2.21 -2.45
CA THR A 123 10.22 1.60 -3.69
C THR A 123 9.62 0.24 -3.40
N ALA A 124 8.61 -0.15 -4.17
CA ALA A 124 8.01 -1.47 -4.04
C ALA A 124 7.55 -2.04 -5.38
N THR A 125 7.45 -3.36 -5.43
CA THR A 125 6.77 -4.09 -6.48
C THR A 125 5.67 -4.94 -5.88
N ALA A 126 4.54 -5.04 -6.58
CA ALA A 126 3.45 -5.92 -6.20
C ALA A 126 2.98 -6.76 -7.38
N VAL A 127 2.41 -7.90 -7.08
CA VAL A 127 1.63 -8.70 -8.03
C VAL A 127 0.26 -8.92 -7.43
N THR A 128 -0.77 -8.55 -8.18
CA THR A 128 -2.16 -8.89 -7.86
C THR A 128 -2.68 -9.94 -8.82
N ALA A 129 -3.64 -10.77 -8.38
CA ALA A 129 -4.21 -11.83 -9.21
C ALA A 129 -5.69 -12.06 -8.92
N ALA A 130 -6.42 -12.38 -9.96
CA ALA A 130 -7.78 -12.89 -9.84
C ALA A 130 -7.77 -14.28 -9.20
N ARG A 131 -8.57 -14.47 -8.14
CA ARG A 131 -8.71 -15.81 -7.52
C ARG A 131 -9.34 -16.79 -8.49
N ARG A 132 -8.79 -17.99 -8.51
CA ARG A 132 -9.29 -19.12 -9.32
C ARG A 132 -9.31 -20.38 -8.47
N THR A 133 -10.26 -21.27 -8.73
CA THR A 133 -10.21 -22.61 -8.19
C THR A 133 -9.00 -23.34 -8.78
N THR A 134 -8.13 -23.84 -7.92
CA THR A 134 -6.94 -24.60 -8.29
C THR A 134 -6.91 -25.89 -7.47
N TRP A 135 -6.16 -26.87 -7.97
CA TRP A 135 -5.83 -28.03 -7.20
C TRP A 135 -4.98 -27.64 -5.99
N SER A 136 -5.24 -28.25 -4.84
CA SER A 136 -4.44 -28.08 -3.62
C SER A 136 -4.27 -29.41 -2.90
N ALA A 137 -3.10 -29.63 -2.31
CA ALA A 137 -2.81 -30.75 -1.43
C ALA A 137 -1.98 -30.26 -0.25
N ALA A 138 -2.17 -30.90 0.90
CA ALA A 138 -1.32 -30.69 2.06
C ALA A 138 -0.72 -32.04 2.46
N ASP A 139 0.59 -32.14 2.44
CA ASP A 139 1.32 -33.36 2.82
C ASP A 139 1.54 -33.45 4.33
N ALA A 140 1.31 -32.35 5.06
CA ALA A 140 1.44 -32.29 6.51
C ALA A 140 0.13 -31.86 7.16
N VAL A 141 -0.21 -32.49 8.26
CA VAL A 141 -1.33 -32.11 9.11
C VAL A 141 -0.76 -31.44 10.36
N MET A 142 -1.34 -30.29 10.73
CA MET A 142 -0.94 -29.59 11.96
C MET A 142 -1.16 -30.52 13.16
N PRO A 143 -0.15 -30.74 14.03
CA PRO A 143 -0.33 -31.52 15.25
C PRO A 143 -1.34 -30.86 16.17
N ALA A 144 -2.06 -31.68 16.97
CA ALA A 144 -2.93 -31.17 18.00
C ALA A 144 -2.09 -30.43 19.05
N VAL A 145 -2.40 -29.16 19.28
CA VAL A 145 -1.77 -28.33 20.31
C VAL A 145 -2.83 -27.85 21.29
N PRO A 146 -2.52 -27.70 22.60
CA PRO A 146 -3.46 -27.09 23.55
C PRO A 146 -3.84 -25.65 23.09
N ALA A 147 -5.08 -25.28 23.39
CA ALA A 147 -5.50 -23.89 23.22
C ALA A 147 -4.70 -22.97 24.16
N PRO A 148 -4.43 -21.71 23.77
CA PRO A 148 -3.75 -20.73 24.62
C PRO A 148 -4.53 -20.39 25.87
#